data_102214c1d0c295fded4ee204e0260f43
#
_entry.id   102214c1d0c295fded4ee204e0260f43
#
_cell.length_a   1.000
_cell.length_b   1.000
_cell.length_c   1.000
_cell.angle_alpha   90.00
_cell.angle_beta   90.00
_cell.angle_gamma   90.00
#
_symmetry.space_group_name_H-M   'P 1'
#
loop_
_entity.id
_entity.type
_entity.pdbx_description
1 polymer ?
#
loop_
_entity_poly.entity_id
_entity_poly.type
_entity_poly.pdbx_seq_one_letter_code
_entity_poly.pdbx_strand_id
1 'polypeptide(L)'
;MRAKLSRRIVRANLVICLALTGCSHAISDTHAEAQLEVQLDAVCTEPRSQICPMNYLPVCALRDTGVRCVKAPCPSTEWVSYPNACAACRRPEVTGYLEGQCEAEDEGKKLE
;
A
#
# COMPACT_ATOMS: atom_id res chain seq x y z
N MET A 1 -44.50 33.91 -28.27
CA MET A 1 -45.12 33.06 -27.26
C MET A 1 -44.28 31.82 -26.80
N ARG A 2 -43.05 31.68 -27.26
CA ARG A 2 -42.20 30.53 -26.91
C ARG A 2 -41.31 30.72 -25.66
N ALA A 3 -41.21 31.93 -25.13
CA ALA A 3 -40.29 32.21 -24.03
C ALA A 3 -40.84 31.95 -22.61
N LYS A 4 -42.15 31.80 -22.45
CA LYS A 4 -42.76 31.63 -21.12
C LYS A 4 -42.81 30.18 -20.63
N LEU A 5 -42.71 29.22 -21.52
CA LEU A 5 -42.81 27.81 -21.14
C LEU A 5 -41.47 27.26 -20.56
N SER A 6 -40.35 27.78 -21.05
CA SER A 6 -39.04 27.36 -20.59
C SER A 6 -38.73 27.76 -19.14
N ARG A 7 -39.22 28.91 -18.70
CA ARG A 7 -38.97 29.37 -17.32
C ARG A 7 -39.73 28.59 -16.25
N ARG A 8 -40.87 28.01 -16.60
CA ARG A 8 -41.64 27.21 -15.64
C ARG A 8 -41.04 25.80 -15.46
N ILE A 9 -40.49 25.22 -16.50
CA ILE A 9 -39.86 23.91 -16.45
C ILE A 9 -38.55 23.97 -15.64
N VAL A 10 -37.76 25.04 -15.84
CA VAL A 10 -36.50 25.24 -15.10
C VAL A 10 -36.76 25.42 -13.61
N ARG A 11 -37.85 26.15 -13.25
CA ARG A 11 -38.20 26.32 -11.83
C ARG A 11 -38.74 25.07 -11.18
N ALA A 12 -39.45 24.22 -11.93
CA ALA A 12 -39.93 22.93 -11.42
C ALA A 12 -38.76 21.96 -11.17
N ASN A 13 -37.77 21.92 -12.06
CA ASN A 13 -36.61 21.10 -11.84
C ASN A 13 -35.72 21.58 -10.69
N LEU A 14 -35.62 22.87 -10.47
CA LEU A 14 -34.85 23.42 -9.37
C LEU A 14 -35.44 23.06 -7.99
N VAL A 15 -36.79 23.09 -7.91
CA VAL A 15 -37.48 22.73 -6.65
C VAL A 15 -37.36 21.22 -6.36
N ILE A 16 -37.35 20.37 -7.39
CA ILE A 16 -37.19 18.93 -7.23
C ILE A 16 -35.77 18.58 -6.77
N CYS A 17 -34.74 19.29 -7.28
CA CYS A 17 -33.37 19.07 -6.81
C CYS A 17 -33.15 19.48 -5.34
N LEU A 18 -33.87 20.50 -4.87
CA LEU A 18 -33.76 20.94 -3.47
C LEU A 18 -34.45 20.01 -2.48
N ALA A 19 -35.40 19.19 -2.92
CA ALA A 19 -36.10 18.22 -2.08
C ALA A 19 -35.34 16.89 -1.95
N LEU A 20 -34.33 16.62 -2.78
CA LEU A 20 -33.55 15.39 -2.78
C LEU A 20 -32.15 15.54 -2.14
N THR A 21 -31.82 16.69 -1.62
CA THR A 21 -30.57 16.92 -0.87
C THR A 21 -30.67 16.49 0.60
N GLY A 22 -31.48 15.50 0.88
CA GLY A 22 -31.47 14.76 2.12
C GLY A 22 -30.63 13.48 2.08
N CYS A 23 -29.67 13.35 1.18
CA CYS A 23 -28.64 12.34 1.30
C CYS A 23 -27.76 12.73 2.47
N SER A 24 -28.12 12.25 3.63
CA SER A 24 -27.18 12.05 4.72
C SER A 24 -25.98 11.34 4.14
N HIS A 25 -24.94 12.08 3.87
CA HIS A 25 -23.62 11.47 3.76
C HIS A 25 -23.34 10.93 5.15
N ALA A 26 -23.62 9.66 5.33
CA ALA A 26 -22.86 8.91 6.30
C ALA A 26 -21.41 9.12 5.87
N ILE A 27 -20.78 10.10 6.48
CA ILE A 27 -19.35 10.18 6.50
C ILE A 27 -18.98 8.89 7.26
N SER A 28 -18.68 7.86 6.50
CA SER A 28 -17.90 6.79 7.03
C SER A 28 -16.66 7.51 7.52
N ASP A 29 -16.53 7.60 8.83
CA ASP A 29 -15.26 7.87 9.44
C ASP A 29 -14.32 6.83 8.87
N THR A 30 -13.72 7.17 7.79
CA THR A 30 -12.51 6.54 7.36
C THR A 30 -11.54 6.90 8.46
N HIS A 31 -11.43 6.02 9.44
CA HIS A 31 -10.22 5.91 10.18
C HIS A 31 -9.13 5.76 9.13
N ALA A 32 -8.57 6.87 8.74
CA ALA A 32 -7.29 6.92 8.11
C ALA A 32 -6.28 6.56 9.20
N GLU A 33 -6.33 5.32 9.64
CA GLU A 33 -5.14 4.67 10.10
C GLU A 33 -4.23 4.73 8.88
N ALA A 34 -3.28 5.63 8.94
CA ALA A 34 -2.16 5.64 8.05
C ALA A 34 -1.42 4.31 8.29
N GLN A 35 -2.01 3.24 7.77
CA GLN A 35 -1.27 2.03 7.52
C GLN A 35 -0.25 2.46 6.49
N LEU A 36 0.97 2.59 6.94
CA LEU A 36 2.11 2.70 6.07
C LEU A 36 2.16 1.38 5.30
N GLU A 37 1.32 1.28 4.27
CA GLU A 37 1.36 0.15 3.35
C GLU A 37 2.72 0.23 2.67
N VAL A 38 3.58 -0.65 3.10
CA VAL A 38 4.86 -0.87 2.42
C VAL A 38 4.52 -1.34 1.01
N GLN A 39 4.65 -0.45 0.05
CA GLN A 39 4.44 -0.79 -1.35
C GLN A 39 5.64 -1.58 -1.83
N LEU A 40 5.46 -2.88 -1.98
CA LEU A 40 6.44 -3.77 -2.59
C LEU A 40 6.32 -3.69 -4.11
N ASP A 41 7.44 -3.75 -4.83
CA ASP A 41 7.43 -3.82 -6.29
C ASP A 41 6.91 -5.17 -6.77
N ALA A 42 7.20 -6.21 -6.03
CA ALA A 42 6.68 -7.54 -6.28
C ALA A 42 6.50 -8.36 -5.00
N VAL A 43 5.50 -9.25 -5.03
CA VAL A 43 5.20 -10.19 -3.96
C VAL A 43 5.66 -11.58 -4.38
N CYS A 44 6.28 -12.31 -3.44
CA CYS A 44 6.68 -13.68 -3.68
C CYS A 44 5.45 -14.61 -3.71
N THR A 45 5.30 -15.36 -4.79
CA THR A 45 4.18 -16.29 -5.00
C THR A 45 4.59 -17.74 -4.86
N GLU A 46 3.64 -18.59 -4.53
CA GLU A 46 3.84 -20.05 -4.52
C GLU A 46 3.47 -20.67 -5.89
N PRO A 47 4.16 -21.74 -6.34
CA PRO A 47 5.25 -22.44 -5.67
C PRO A 47 6.59 -21.70 -5.77
N ARG A 48 7.39 -21.74 -4.72
CA ARG A 48 8.70 -21.09 -4.68
C ARG A 48 9.76 -21.88 -5.42
N SER A 49 10.51 -21.20 -6.29
CA SER A 49 11.56 -21.81 -7.05
C SER A 49 12.71 -22.29 -6.14
N GLN A 50 13.12 -23.52 -6.31
CA GLN A 50 14.28 -24.08 -5.59
C GLN A 50 15.60 -23.85 -6.35
N ILE A 51 15.52 -23.55 -7.63
CA ILE A 51 16.67 -23.31 -8.50
C ILE A 51 16.60 -21.87 -8.99
N CYS A 52 17.63 -21.11 -8.67
CA CYS A 52 17.75 -19.71 -9.05
C CYS A 52 18.93 -19.48 -9.99
N PRO A 53 18.78 -18.57 -10.96
CA PRO A 53 19.89 -18.16 -11.80
C PRO A 53 20.98 -17.47 -10.98
N MET A 54 22.19 -17.50 -11.45
CA MET A 54 23.36 -16.89 -10.81
C MET A 54 23.56 -15.42 -11.22
N ASN A 55 22.56 -14.79 -11.81
CA ASN A 55 22.63 -13.37 -12.17
C ASN A 55 22.59 -12.49 -10.92
N TYR A 56 23.25 -11.36 -11.01
CA TYR A 56 23.26 -10.35 -9.95
C TYR A 56 22.37 -9.18 -10.35
N LEU A 57 21.14 -9.20 -9.83
CA LEU A 57 20.15 -8.12 -9.91
C LEU A 57 19.60 -7.94 -8.49
N PRO A 58 20.29 -7.15 -7.65
CA PRO A 58 20.00 -7.12 -6.23
C PRO A 58 18.60 -6.58 -5.96
N VAL A 59 17.98 -7.12 -4.93
CA VAL A 59 16.67 -6.71 -4.43
C VAL A 59 16.72 -6.50 -2.93
N CYS A 60 15.91 -5.58 -2.43
CA CYS A 60 15.68 -5.36 -1.02
C CYS A 60 14.38 -6.05 -0.62
N ALA A 61 14.46 -7.13 0.11
CA ALA A 61 13.32 -7.97 0.42
C ALA A 61 12.86 -7.82 1.87
N LEU A 62 11.54 -7.82 2.03
CA LEU A 62 10.90 -7.81 3.34
C LEU A 62 10.78 -9.23 3.87
N ARG A 63 11.46 -9.50 4.97
CA ARG A 63 11.52 -10.79 5.62
C ARG A 63 10.83 -10.76 6.98
N ASP A 64 10.05 -11.79 7.29
CA ASP A 64 9.53 -12.02 8.63
C ASP A 64 10.67 -12.55 9.52
N THR A 65 10.89 -11.91 10.66
CA THR A 65 11.93 -12.29 11.63
C THR A 65 11.50 -13.47 12.50
N GLY A 66 10.22 -13.84 12.47
CA GLY A 66 9.64 -14.82 13.39
C GLY A 66 9.39 -14.27 14.80
N VAL A 67 9.84 -13.06 15.08
CA VAL A 67 9.62 -12.43 16.39
C VAL A 67 8.17 -12.02 16.53
N ARG A 68 7.55 -12.42 17.64
CA ARG A 68 6.19 -12.03 18.01
C ARG A 68 6.19 -11.42 19.39
N CYS A 69 5.69 -10.21 19.49
CA CYS A 69 5.67 -9.46 20.74
C CYS A 69 4.23 -9.23 21.19
N VAL A 70 4.03 -9.20 22.47
CA VAL A 70 2.72 -8.87 23.07
C VAL A 70 2.52 -7.36 23.22
N LYS A 71 3.55 -6.56 22.96
CA LYS A 71 3.53 -5.10 23.12
C LYS A 71 4.28 -4.41 21.99
N ALA A 72 3.66 -3.39 21.39
CA ALA A 72 4.30 -2.54 20.39
C ALA A 72 5.26 -1.51 21.03
N PRO A 73 6.29 -1.05 20.27
CA PRO A 73 6.68 -1.48 18.93
C PRO A 73 7.42 -2.82 18.93
N CYS A 74 7.14 -3.64 17.91
CA CYS A 74 7.76 -4.95 17.78
C CYS A 74 8.21 -5.17 16.33
N PRO A 75 9.50 -5.15 16.04
CA PRO A 75 10.01 -5.40 14.69
C PRO A 75 9.86 -6.87 14.33
N SER A 76 8.71 -7.23 13.78
CA SER A 76 8.43 -8.58 13.29
C SER A 76 8.89 -8.80 11.85
N THR A 77 9.33 -7.74 11.18
CA THR A 77 9.85 -7.77 9.82
C THR A 77 11.14 -6.97 9.73
N GLU A 78 11.98 -7.33 8.77
CA GLU A 78 13.22 -6.62 8.47
C GLU A 78 13.48 -6.58 6.97
N TRP A 79 14.25 -5.60 6.52
CA TRP A 79 14.69 -5.48 5.14
C TRP A 79 16.05 -6.12 4.97
N VAL A 80 16.18 -6.99 3.98
CA VAL A 80 17.43 -7.74 3.71
C VAL A 80 17.74 -7.72 2.22
N SER A 81 18.96 -7.37 1.85
CA SER A 81 19.42 -7.44 0.47
C SER A 81 19.72 -8.87 0.04
N TYR A 82 19.21 -9.24 -1.13
CA TYR A 82 19.47 -10.51 -1.79
C TYR A 82 20.09 -10.27 -3.17
N PRO A 83 20.88 -11.23 -3.69
CA PRO A 83 21.55 -11.04 -4.98
C PRO A 83 20.60 -11.01 -6.18
N ASN A 84 19.39 -11.54 -6.06
CA ASN A 84 18.32 -11.46 -7.03
C ASN A 84 16.96 -11.83 -6.42
N ALA A 85 15.89 -11.53 -7.12
CA ALA A 85 14.51 -11.79 -6.70
C ALA A 85 14.24 -13.28 -6.42
N CYS A 86 14.78 -14.18 -7.24
CA CYS A 86 14.61 -15.61 -7.04
C CYS A 86 15.25 -16.06 -5.71
N ALA A 87 16.46 -15.59 -5.41
CA ALA A 87 17.15 -15.93 -4.16
C ALA A 87 16.38 -15.40 -2.94
N ALA A 88 15.74 -14.23 -3.05
CA ALA A 88 14.88 -13.69 -2.02
C ALA A 88 13.61 -14.55 -1.86
N CYS A 89 12.84 -14.73 -2.92
CA CYS A 89 11.57 -15.45 -2.88
C CYS A 89 11.70 -16.97 -2.63
N ARG A 90 12.88 -17.54 -2.77
CA ARG A 90 13.14 -18.91 -2.35
C ARG A 90 12.99 -19.10 -0.84
N ARG A 91 13.14 -18.04 -0.07
CA ARG A 91 12.99 -18.06 1.38
C ARG A 91 11.52 -17.96 1.77
N PRO A 92 10.98 -18.90 2.54
CA PRO A 92 9.57 -18.90 2.93
C PRO A 92 9.19 -17.70 3.80
N GLU A 93 10.15 -17.15 4.54
CA GLU A 93 9.96 -15.98 5.39
C GLU A 93 9.89 -14.65 4.63
N VAL A 94 10.25 -14.62 3.33
CA VAL A 94 10.20 -13.42 2.49
C VAL A 94 8.83 -13.26 1.86
N THR A 95 8.20 -12.13 2.09
CA THR A 95 6.87 -11.82 1.55
C THR A 95 6.92 -11.15 0.18
N GLY A 96 7.93 -10.32 -0.04
CA GLY A 96 8.09 -9.59 -1.29
C GLY A 96 9.35 -8.74 -1.27
N TYR A 97 9.57 -7.96 -2.31
CA TYR A 97 10.79 -7.18 -2.46
C TYR A 97 10.57 -5.87 -3.23
N LEU A 98 11.56 -5.00 -3.12
CA LEU A 98 11.78 -3.81 -3.93
C LEU A 98 12.99 -4.06 -4.83
N GLU A 99 13.00 -3.48 -6.02
CA GLU A 99 14.17 -3.53 -6.89
C GLU A 99 15.33 -2.70 -6.32
N GLY A 100 16.54 -3.21 -6.42
CA GLY A 100 17.75 -2.59 -5.89
C GLY A 100 18.15 -3.14 -4.52
N GLN A 101 19.35 -2.78 -4.08
CA GLN A 101 19.82 -3.11 -2.74
C GLN A 101 19.05 -2.32 -1.70
N CYS A 102 18.87 -2.91 -0.51
CA CYS A 102 18.46 -2.11 0.63
C CYS A 102 19.48 -0.99 0.83
N GLU A 103 19.00 0.24 0.88
CA GLU A 103 19.82 1.32 1.38
C GLU A 103 20.21 0.94 2.80
N ALA A 104 21.50 0.88 3.07
CA ALA A 104 21.97 0.75 4.44
C ALA A 104 21.43 1.99 5.15
N GLU A 105 20.41 1.81 6.01
CA GLU A 105 20.10 2.83 6.96
C GLU A 105 21.40 3.09 7.68
N ASP A 106 21.95 4.26 7.49
CA ASP A 106 23.12 4.72 8.22
C ASP A 106 22.81 4.66 9.71
N GLU A 107 23.01 3.49 10.28
CA GLU A 107 23.16 3.33 11.71
C GLU A 107 24.39 4.11 12.15
N GLY A 108 24.29 5.42 12.18
CA GLY A 108 25.44 6.15 12.62
C GLY A 108 25.49 7.63 12.31
N LYS A 109 24.42 8.29 11.92
CA LYS A 109 24.40 9.73 12.10
C LYS A 109 24.03 10.06 13.55
N LYS A 110 24.89 9.65 14.45
CA LYS A 110 25.04 10.24 15.76
C LYS A 110 25.27 11.73 15.55
N LEU A 111 24.21 12.51 15.72
CA LEU A 111 24.33 13.95 15.83
C LEU A 111 25.18 14.26 17.08
N GLU A 112 26.42 14.57 16.86
CA GLU A 112 27.20 15.32 17.82
C GLU A 112 26.84 16.81 17.72
#